data_2730b91b73f05ecd16307d0c8cd5839d
#
_entry.id   2730b91b73f05ecd16307d0c8cd5839d
#
_cell.length_a   1.000
_cell.length_b   1.000
_cell.length_c   1.000
_cell.angle_alpha   90.00
_cell.angle_beta   90.00
_cell.angle_gamma   90.00
#
_symmetry.space_group_name_H-M   'P 1'
#
loop_
_entity.id
_entity.type
_entity.pdbx_description
1 polymer ?
#
loop_
_entity_poly.entity_id
_entity_poly.type
_entity_poly.pdbx_seq_one_letter_code
_entity_poly.pdbx_strand_id
1 'polypeptide(L)'
;MAVHKAGRKAGRVATAVATAALIGVAASACGPDDGEDGGAGKSSSAAPEKSGKSQDPAAGAPEAKAPPAGSDQLADTPATVQGGVITVGDPQAGHTVKVYEDARCPFCGKFEEGGAQALVEPVAEGKVKVEYTIASFLDKNLGGSGSVRAANALRAAVDAGKFPQYHAALFANQPAEESDDAFTPAFLLKIADKVDGLRGDAFDKAVTNGTYEKWVGEAMDSFSKDGIQGTPTVFIDGKKSAGEAIYDRAAFAKELKAAGIS
;
A
#
# COMPACT_ATOMS: atom_id res chain seq x y z
N MET A 1 10.52 -50.22 -31.60
CA MET A 1 10.44 -51.29 -30.59
C MET A 1 11.13 -50.73 -29.36
N ALA A 2 10.59 -50.58 -28.23
CA ALA A 2 9.65 -51.22 -27.38
C ALA A 2 8.90 -50.20 -26.52
N VAL A 3 7.59 -50.43 -26.37
CA VAL A 3 6.65 -49.76 -25.50
C VAL A 3 6.82 -50.31 -24.10
N HIS A 4 6.85 -49.44 -23.07
CA HIS A 4 6.51 -49.88 -21.71
C HIS A 4 5.44 -48.98 -21.09
N LYS A 5 4.30 -49.60 -20.91
CA LYS A 5 3.07 -49.18 -20.26
C LYS A 5 3.02 -49.83 -18.89
N ALA A 6 2.60 -49.11 -17.87
CA ALA A 6 1.95 -49.55 -16.62
C ALA A 6 2.37 -48.60 -15.48
N GLY A 7 1.53 -48.19 -14.54
CA GLY A 7 0.17 -48.55 -14.18
C GLY A 7 -0.32 -47.66 -13.06
N ARG A 8 -1.61 -47.40 -13.07
CA ARG A 8 -2.38 -46.69 -12.04
C ARG A 8 -2.31 -47.41 -10.69
N LYS A 9 -2.19 -46.65 -9.59
CA LYS A 9 -2.75 -47.07 -8.29
C LYS A 9 -3.56 -45.94 -7.68
N ALA A 10 -4.85 -46.15 -7.67
CA ALA A 10 -5.83 -45.44 -6.88
C ALA A 10 -5.77 -45.99 -5.44
N GLY A 11 -5.68 -45.09 -4.49
CA GLY A 11 -5.81 -45.39 -3.05
C GLY A 11 -6.92 -44.51 -2.47
N ARG A 12 -8.12 -45.07 -2.36
CA ARG A 12 -9.20 -44.54 -1.53
C ARG A 12 -8.93 -44.97 -0.09
N VAL A 13 -8.98 -44.06 0.86
CA VAL A 13 -9.31 -44.38 2.24
C VAL A 13 -10.30 -43.38 2.77
N ALA A 14 -11.33 -43.93 3.35
CA ALA A 14 -12.56 -43.32 3.79
C ALA A 14 -12.48 -42.83 5.24
N THR A 15 -13.24 -41.78 5.53
CA THR A 15 -14.16 -41.54 6.64
C THR A 15 -13.73 -41.84 8.08
N ALA A 16 -13.74 -40.84 8.94
CA ALA A 16 -14.29 -40.96 10.29
C ALA A 16 -14.87 -39.60 10.76
N VAL A 17 -16.17 -39.61 10.93
CA VAL A 17 -16.98 -38.60 11.62
C VAL A 17 -16.87 -38.88 13.13
N ALA A 18 -16.66 -37.84 13.93
CA ALA A 18 -16.91 -37.90 15.36
C ALA A 18 -17.54 -36.55 15.82
N THR A 19 -18.83 -36.62 16.00
CA THR A 19 -19.66 -35.66 16.72
C THR A 19 -19.48 -35.83 18.23
N ALA A 20 -19.30 -34.72 18.94
CA ALA A 20 -19.60 -34.65 20.37
C ALA A 20 -20.13 -33.26 20.70
N ALA A 21 -21.43 -33.20 20.96
CA ALA A 21 -22.13 -32.10 21.57
C ALA A 21 -22.00 -32.19 23.10
N LEU A 22 -21.78 -31.07 23.76
CA LEU A 22 -22.09 -30.93 25.18
C LEU A 22 -22.63 -29.52 25.45
N ILE A 23 -23.88 -29.53 25.89
CA ILE A 23 -24.73 -28.48 26.38
C ILE A 23 -24.30 -28.16 27.81
N GLY A 24 -24.18 -26.87 28.14
CA GLY A 24 -24.00 -26.39 29.51
C GLY A 24 -24.82 -25.11 29.73
N VAL A 25 -26.05 -25.30 30.20
CA VAL A 25 -26.94 -24.24 30.72
C VAL A 25 -26.59 -23.99 32.18
N ALA A 26 -26.45 -22.73 32.57
CA ALA A 26 -26.60 -22.32 33.94
C ALA A 26 -27.30 -20.96 33.99
N ALA A 27 -28.54 -21.00 34.42
CA ALA A 27 -29.39 -19.88 34.81
C ALA A 27 -29.22 -19.59 36.29
N SER A 28 -29.78 -18.45 36.69
CA SER A 28 -30.20 -17.98 38.01
C SER A 28 -29.39 -16.77 38.51
N ALA A 29 -29.95 -15.79 39.17
CA ALA A 29 -31.26 -15.66 39.79
C ALA A 29 -31.61 -14.19 39.92
N CYS A 30 -32.91 -13.91 39.78
CA CYS A 30 -33.54 -12.71 40.32
C CYS A 30 -33.71 -12.85 41.82
N GLY A 31 -33.60 -11.75 42.56
CA GLY A 31 -34.15 -11.59 43.89
C GLY A 31 -34.61 -10.15 44.11
N PRO A 32 -35.86 -9.94 44.48
CA PRO A 32 -36.37 -8.62 44.80
C PRO A 32 -36.23 -8.35 46.31
N ASP A 33 -36.00 -7.11 46.68
CA ASP A 33 -36.39 -6.65 48.04
C ASP A 33 -36.87 -5.20 48.01
N ASP A 34 -37.99 -5.01 48.63
CA ASP A 34 -38.78 -3.81 48.77
C ASP A 34 -38.22 -2.90 49.87
N GLY A 35 -38.39 -1.59 49.71
CA GLY A 35 -38.14 -0.61 50.76
C GLY A 35 -38.46 0.81 50.30
N GLU A 36 -39.71 1.28 50.59
CA GLU A 36 -40.16 2.66 50.48
C GLU A 36 -39.34 3.60 51.38
N ASP A 37 -39.05 4.83 50.97
CA ASP A 37 -39.70 6.08 51.44
C ASP A 37 -38.95 7.34 50.89
N GLY A 38 -39.73 8.28 50.46
CA GLY A 38 -39.83 9.71 50.59
C GLY A 38 -38.55 10.62 50.34
N GLY A 39 -38.65 11.49 49.33
CA GLY A 39 -37.78 12.66 49.27
C GLY A 39 -37.77 13.41 47.92
N ALA A 40 -38.65 14.41 47.81
CA ALA A 40 -38.67 15.33 46.68
C ALA A 40 -37.39 16.16 46.60
N GLY A 41 -36.61 15.97 45.53
CA GLY A 41 -35.45 16.81 45.16
C GLY A 41 -35.41 17.03 43.65
N LYS A 42 -35.81 18.23 43.22
CA LYS A 42 -35.57 18.69 41.86
C LYS A 42 -34.06 18.71 41.63
N SER A 43 -33.54 17.82 40.80
CA SER A 43 -32.19 17.92 40.29
C SER A 43 -32.27 17.95 38.78
N SER A 44 -31.82 19.08 38.27
CA SER A 44 -31.58 19.37 36.86
C SER A 44 -30.66 18.31 36.29
N SER A 45 -31.19 17.47 35.43
CA SER A 45 -30.38 16.48 34.68
C SER A 45 -29.69 17.20 33.56
N ALA A 46 -28.47 17.67 33.82
CA ALA A 46 -27.50 17.97 32.75
C ALA A 46 -27.00 16.63 32.23
N ALA A 47 -27.38 16.29 30.99
CA ALA A 47 -26.78 15.19 30.26
C ALA A 47 -25.27 15.47 30.11
N PRO A 48 -24.37 14.49 30.37
CA PRO A 48 -22.98 14.67 30.01
C PRO A 48 -22.89 14.70 28.50
N GLU A 49 -22.56 15.85 27.94
CA GLU A 49 -22.03 15.94 26.60
C GLU A 49 -20.80 15.02 26.53
N LYS A 50 -20.98 13.88 25.87
CA LYS A 50 -19.85 13.07 25.40
C LYS A 50 -19.16 13.89 24.35
N SER A 51 -18.22 14.74 24.76
CA SER A 51 -17.15 15.25 23.92
C SER A 51 -16.30 14.03 23.53
N GLY A 52 -16.71 13.36 22.48
CA GLY A 52 -15.92 12.34 21.83
C GLY A 52 -14.73 13.05 21.20
N LYS A 53 -13.61 13.14 21.94
CA LYS A 53 -12.31 13.39 21.29
C LYS A 53 -12.14 12.27 20.28
N SER A 54 -12.30 12.58 19.00
CA SER A 54 -11.86 11.72 17.91
C SER A 54 -10.37 11.47 18.14
N GLN A 55 -10.01 10.24 18.51
CA GLN A 55 -8.60 9.89 18.66
C GLN A 55 -7.98 9.88 17.26
N ASP A 56 -6.83 10.55 17.10
CA ASP A 56 -6.07 10.50 15.87
C ASP A 56 -5.74 9.03 15.56
N PRO A 57 -6.17 8.47 14.43
CA PRO A 57 -5.91 7.07 14.08
C PRO A 57 -4.41 6.78 13.88
N ALA A 58 -3.55 7.80 13.79
CA ALA A 58 -2.09 7.67 13.76
C ALA A 58 -1.45 7.66 15.16
N ALA A 59 -2.24 7.80 16.24
CA ALA A 59 -1.71 7.84 17.59
C ALA A 59 -0.96 6.54 17.94
N GLY A 60 0.24 6.70 18.52
CA GLY A 60 1.08 5.58 18.97
C GLY A 60 1.94 4.94 17.89
N ALA A 61 1.83 5.35 16.63
CA ALA A 61 2.76 4.90 15.59
C ALA A 61 4.15 5.55 15.74
N PRO A 62 5.22 4.91 15.22
CA PRO A 62 6.54 5.50 15.16
C PRO A 62 6.54 6.84 14.41
N GLU A 63 7.49 7.73 14.74
CA GLU A 63 7.68 8.96 13.98
C GLU A 63 8.18 8.65 12.55
N ALA A 64 7.56 9.29 11.56
CA ALA A 64 7.95 9.18 10.18
C ALA A 64 9.04 10.18 9.82
N LYS A 65 9.94 9.76 8.94
CA LYS A 65 10.95 10.63 8.31
C LYS A 65 10.27 11.56 7.29
N ALA A 66 10.84 12.74 7.10
CA ALA A 66 10.42 13.61 6.01
C ALA A 66 10.76 13.00 4.64
N PRO A 67 9.99 13.31 3.59
CA PRO A 67 10.35 12.91 2.23
C PRO A 67 11.69 13.51 1.81
N PRO A 68 12.39 12.92 0.83
CA PRO A 68 13.67 13.44 0.34
C PRO A 68 13.53 14.88 -0.18
N ALA A 69 14.62 15.65 -0.07
CA ALA A 69 14.64 16.98 -0.65
C ALA A 69 14.39 16.91 -2.17
N GLY A 70 13.52 17.79 -2.66
CA GLY A 70 13.13 17.83 -4.09
C GLY A 70 11.90 16.99 -4.45
N SER A 71 11.33 16.22 -3.53
CA SER A 71 10.06 15.49 -3.77
C SER A 71 8.89 16.43 -4.11
N ASP A 72 8.98 17.72 -3.73
CA ASP A 72 7.98 18.73 -4.08
C ASP A 72 8.02 19.18 -5.56
N GLN A 73 9.08 18.84 -6.30
CA GLN A 73 9.17 19.19 -7.72
C GLN A 73 8.05 18.56 -8.56
N LEU A 74 7.47 17.46 -8.10
CA LEU A 74 6.33 16.80 -8.71
C LEU A 74 5.00 17.09 -8.00
N ALA A 75 4.95 18.12 -7.12
CA ALA A 75 3.76 18.42 -6.32
C ALA A 75 2.51 18.71 -7.14
N ASP A 76 2.69 19.39 -8.25
CA ASP A 76 1.60 19.77 -9.19
C ASP A 76 1.46 18.79 -10.36
N THR A 77 2.24 17.69 -10.36
CA THR A 77 2.20 16.70 -11.42
C THR A 77 0.97 15.81 -11.27
N PRO A 78 0.13 15.70 -12.29
CA PRO A 78 -1.08 14.88 -12.20
C PRO A 78 -0.73 13.40 -12.05
N ALA A 79 -1.50 12.71 -11.22
CA ALA A 79 -1.52 11.26 -11.14
C ALA A 79 -2.93 10.75 -11.44
N THR A 80 -3.03 9.72 -12.28
CA THR A 80 -4.29 9.11 -12.69
C THR A 80 -4.23 7.60 -12.56
N VAL A 81 -5.39 6.94 -12.50
CA VAL A 81 -5.48 5.48 -12.40
C VAL A 81 -6.23 4.92 -13.60
N GLN A 82 -5.66 3.88 -14.21
CA GLN A 82 -6.34 3.09 -15.22
C GLN A 82 -6.08 1.59 -14.96
N GLY A 83 -7.14 0.85 -14.63
CA GLY A 83 -6.98 -0.53 -14.14
C GLY A 83 -6.04 -0.58 -12.94
N GLY A 84 -5.10 -1.51 -12.92
CA GLY A 84 -4.11 -1.68 -11.86
C GLY A 84 -2.87 -0.78 -11.97
N VAL A 85 -2.90 0.31 -12.77
CA VAL A 85 -1.74 1.16 -13.05
C VAL A 85 -2.01 2.60 -12.63
N ILE A 86 -1.04 3.21 -11.97
CA ILE A 86 -0.99 4.64 -11.66
C ILE A 86 -0.07 5.32 -12.67
N THR A 87 -0.56 6.34 -13.37
CA THR A 87 0.25 7.14 -14.31
C THR A 87 0.52 8.50 -13.70
N VAL A 88 1.79 8.89 -13.63
CA VAL A 88 2.27 10.20 -13.17
C VAL A 88 2.86 10.96 -14.34
N GLY A 89 2.48 12.21 -14.51
CA GLY A 89 2.95 13.07 -15.61
C GLY A 89 1.87 13.36 -16.64
N ASP A 90 2.29 14.06 -17.72
CA ASP A 90 1.40 14.37 -18.83
C ASP A 90 0.98 13.08 -19.57
N PRO A 91 -0.32 12.77 -19.68
CA PRO A 91 -0.78 11.62 -20.46
C PRO A 91 -0.31 11.62 -21.91
N GLN A 92 -0.01 12.80 -22.46
CA GLN A 92 0.47 12.99 -23.84
C GLN A 92 2.00 13.03 -23.97
N ALA A 93 2.73 12.78 -22.87
CA ALA A 93 4.20 12.70 -22.89
C ALA A 93 4.68 11.73 -23.98
N GLY A 94 5.72 12.14 -24.70
CA GLY A 94 6.27 11.36 -25.83
C GLY A 94 6.94 10.06 -25.40
N HIS A 95 7.35 9.97 -24.14
CA HIS A 95 8.05 8.82 -23.58
C HIS A 95 7.30 8.22 -22.39
N THR A 96 7.44 6.92 -22.20
CA THR A 96 6.84 6.19 -21.09
C THR A 96 7.89 5.37 -20.35
N VAL A 97 7.99 5.59 -19.03
CA VAL A 97 8.76 4.70 -18.16
C VAL A 97 7.77 3.88 -17.34
N LYS A 98 7.87 2.54 -17.40
CA LYS A 98 7.07 1.63 -16.57
C LYS A 98 7.91 1.15 -15.40
N VAL A 99 7.33 1.24 -14.21
CA VAL A 99 7.95 0.81 -12.96
C VAL A 99 7.03 -0.20 -12.27
N TYR A 100 7.58 -1.36 -11.96
CA TYR A 100 6.93 -2.39 -11.16
C TYR A 100 7.67 -2.48 -9.83
N GLU A 101 6.99 -2.21 -8.74
CA GLU A 101 7.61 -2.10 -7.42
C GLU A 101 6.70 -2.63 -6.30
N ASP A 102 7.31 -3.02 -5.17
CA ASP A 102 6.61 -3.38 -3.94
C ASP A 102 7.21 -2.54 -2.81
N ALA A 103 6.36 -1.93 -2.00
CA ALA A 103 6.78 -1.00 -0.94
C ALA A 103 7.71 -1.62 0.11
N ARG A 104 7.66 -2.96 0.29
CA ARG A 104 8.56 -3.66 1.21
C ARG A 104 9.88 -4.08 0.57
N CYS A 105 10.00 -4.02 -0.78
CA CYS A 105 11.19 -4.47 -1.48
C CYS A 105 12.36 -3.49 -1.29
N PRO A 106 13.48 -3.91 -0.67
CA PRO A 106 14.61 -3.01 -0.40
C PRO A 106 15.31 -2.54 -1.67
N PHE A 107 15.26 -3.32 -2.75
CA PHE A 107 15.78 -2.90 -4.04
C PHE A 107 14.89 -1.83 -4.71
N CYS A 108 13.57 -1.81 -4.43
CA CYS A 108 12.71 -0.71 -4.85
C CYS A 108 13.09 0.59 -4.12
N GLY A 109 13.37 0.53 -2.81
CA GLY A 109 13.91 1.68 -2.08
C GLY A 109 15.19 2.22 -2.68
N LYS A 110 16.14 1.33 -3.05
CA LYS A 110 17.39 1.75 -3.73
C LYS A 110 17.13 2.40 -5.10
N PHE A 111 16.14 1.91 -5.84
CA PHE A 111 15.74 2.54 -7.10
C PHE A 111 15.17 3.93 -6.86
N GLU A 112 14.27 4.09 -5.90
CA GLU A 112 13.64 5.37 -5.57
C GLU A 112 14.64 6.41 -5.02
N GLU A 113 15.61 5.98 -4.20
CA GLU A 113 16.68 6.84 -3.71
C GLU A 113 17.72 7.21 -4.80
N GLY A 114 17.86 6.36 -5.82
CA GLY A 114 18.88 6.48 -6.86
C GLY A 114 18.32 6.84 -8.23
N GLY A 115 18.11 5.83 -9.08
CA GLY A 115 17.74 6.02 -10.48
C GLY A 115 16.45 6.79 -10.70
N ALA A 116 15.42 6.54 -9.90
CA ALA A 116 14.13 7.24 -10.01
C ALA A 116 14.28 8.77 -9.93
N GLN A 117 15.30 9.26 -9.21
CA GLN A 117 15.60 10.69 -9.12
C GLN A 117 16.00 11.31 -10.47
N ALA A 118 16.39 10.52 -11.47
CA ALA A 118 16.64 10.99 -12.83
C ALA A 118 15.34 11.24 -13.63
N LEU A 119 14.20 10.76 -13.15
CA LEU A 119 12.89 10.95 -13.81
C LEU A 119 12.22 12.27 -13.39
N VAL A 120 12.61 12.85 -12.25
CA VAL A 120 11.92 14.02 -11.67
C VAL A 120 11.82 15.18 -12.67
N GLU A 121 12.94 15.60 -13.23
CA GLU A 121 12.98 16.74 -14.16
C GLU A 121 12.24 16.42 -15.48
N PRO A 122 12.49 15.29 -16.19
CA PRO A 122 11.75 14.97 -17.41
C PRO A 122 10.24 14.81 -17.21
N VAL A 123 9.78 14.34 -16.04
CA VAL A 123 8.35 14.25 -15.72
C VAL A 123 7.76 15.63 -15.47
N ALA A 124 8.44 16.48 -14.68
CA ALA A 124 8.00 17.85 -14.43
C ALA A 124 7.92 18.68 -15.69
N GLU A 125 8.78 18.43 -16.68
CA GLU A 125 8.79 19.08 -18.00
C GLU A 125 7.77 18.49 -18.99
N GLY A 126 7.02 17.44 -18.60
CA GLY A 126 6.04 16.77 -19.46
C GLY A 126 6.63 15.93 -20.58
N LYS A 127 7.94 15.64 -20.57
CA LYS A 127 8.63 14.80 -21.58
C LYS A 127 8.34 13.32 -21.38
N VAL A 128 8.17 12.91 -20.13
CA VAL A 128 8.00 11.52 -19.69
C VAL A 128 6.76 11.40 -18.81
N LYS A 129 6.01 10.33 -18.99
CA LYS A 129 5.07 9.81 -17.97
C LYS A 129 5.62 8.55 -17.36
N VAL A 130 5.37 8.36 -16.08
CA VAL A 130 5.75 7.13 -15.37
C VAL A 130 4.48 6.34 -15.07
N GLU A 131 4.46 5.08 -15.46
CA GLU A 131 3.40 4.13 -15.19
C GLU A 131 3.84 3.18 -14.07
N TYR A 132 3.29 3.33 -12.89
CA TYR A 132 3.56 2.50 -11.72
C TYR A 132 2.57 1.35 -11.61
N THR A 133 3.07 0.13 -11.46
CA THR A 133 2.31 -1.03 -11.00
C THR A 133 2.81 -1.40 -9.61
N ILE A 134 1.98 -1.09 -8.60
CA ILE A 134 2.33 -1.31 -7.20
C ILE A 134 1.98 -2.76 -6.82
N ALA A 135 3.00 -3.59 -6.72
CA ALA A 135 2.87 -4.99 -6.35
C ALA A 135 2.71 -5.17 -4.84
N SER A 136 2.20 -6.34 -4.46
CA SER A 136 2.01 -6.72 -3.04
C SER A 136 2.33 -8.20 -2.78
N PHE A 137 3.16 -8.80 -3.63
CA PHE A 137 3.46 -10.23 -3.54
C PHE A 137 4.36 -10.59 -2.34
N LEU A 138 5.09 -9.62 -1.78
CA LEU A 138 5.97 -9.86 -0.63
C LEU A 138 5.18 -10.25 0.62
N ASP A 139 3.95 -9.79 0.78
CA ASP A 139 3.08 -10.23 1.89
C ASP A 139 2.83 -11.74 1.85
N LYS A 140 2.66 -12.31 0.64
CA LYS A 140 2.51 -13.76 0.48
C LYS A 140 3.80 -14.52 0.81
N ASN A 141 4.94 -13.92 0.50
CA ASN A 141 6.25 -14.58 0.66
C ASN A 141 6.79 -14.46 2.10
N LEU A 142 6.56 -13.31 2.74
CA LEU A 142 7.16 -12.95 4.04
C LEU A 142 6.14 -12.94 5.18
N GLY A 143 4.84 -13.02 4.86
CA GLY A 143 3.75 -12.83 5.81
C GLY A 143 3.44 -11.36 6.07
N GLY A 144 2.39 -11.11 6.84
CA GLY A 144 1.88 -9.77 7.12
C GLY A 144 0.96 -9.24 6.02
N SER A 145 0.78 -7.93 5.97
CA SER A 145 -0.07 -7.22 5.00
C SER A 145 0.50 -5.83 4.65
N GLY A 146 1.77 -5.58 4.90
CA GLY A 146 2.41 -4.29 4.70
C GLY A 146 2.41 -3.82 3.26
N SER A 147 2.68 -4.72 2.30
CA SER A 147 2.64 -4.39 0.88
C SER A 147 1.23 -4.02 0.41
N VAL A 148 0.21 -4.79 0.81
CA VAL A 148 -1.21 -4.50 0.48
C VAL A 148 -1.63 -3.17 1.08
N ARG A 149 -1.32 -2.92 2.35
CA ARG A 149 -1.68 -1.67 3.03
C ARG A 149 -0.96 -0.45 2.43
N ALA A 150 0.32 -0.58 2.10
CA ALA A 150 1.08 0.47 1.43
C ALA A 150 0.51 0.77 0.02
N ALA A 151 0.22 -0.24 -0.78
CA ALA A 151 -0.39 -0.09 -2.10
C ALA A 151 -1.79 0.57 -2.02
N ASN A 152 -2.62 0.18 -1.02
CA ASN A 152 -3.91 0.81 -0.74
C ASN A 152 -3.74 2.31 -0.40
N ALA A 153 -2.76 2.66 0.44
CA ALA A 153 -2.51 4.05 0.84
C ALA A 153 -1.97 4.89 -0.33
N LEU A 154 -1.09 4.35 -1.16
CA LEU A 154 -0.61 4.98 -2.40
C LEU A 154 -1.77 5.25 -3.36
N ARG A 155 -2.68 4.29 -3.53
CA ARG A 155 -3.89 4.49 -4.33
C ARG A 155 -4.79 5.60 -3.76
N ALA A 156 -4.95 5.67 -2.44
CA ALA A 156 -5.70 6.73 -1.78
C ALA A 156 -5.07 8.12 -2.02
N ALA A 157 -3.74 8.19 -2.04
CA ALA A 157 -3.01 9.43 -2.31
C ALA A 157 -3.23 9.96 -3.75
N VAL A 158 -3.54 9.08 -4.72
CA VAL A 158 -3.94 9.53 -6.07
C VAL A 158 -5.23 10.32 -6.02
N ASP A 159 -6.25 9.84 -5.31
CA ASP A 159 -7.54 10.54 -5.21
C ASP A 159 -7.44 11.85 -4.42
N ALA A 160 -6.44 11.95 -3.53
CA ALA A 160 -6.10 13.18 -2.82
C ALA A 160 -5.23 14.15 -3.66
N GLY A 161 -4.79 13.75 -4.86
CA GLY A 161 -3.88 14.54 -5.70
C GLY A 161 -2.48 14.70 -5.10
N LYS A 162 -2.04 13.74 -4.29
CA LYS A 162 -0.78 13.79 -3.52
C LYS A 162 0.10 12.54 -3.72
N PHE A 163 -0.15 11.78 -4.79
CA PHE A 163 0.58 10.54 -5.02
C PHE A 163 2.10 10.73 -5.08
N PRO A 164 2.66 11.68 -5.89
CA PRO A 164 4.12 11.78 -6.02
C PRO A 164 4.82 12.05 -4.68
N GLN A 165 4.27 12.98 -3.88
CA GLN A 165 4.86 13.34 -2.59
C GLN A 165 4.73 12.20 -1.57
N TYR A 166 3.55 11.55 -1.53
CA TYR A 166 3.31 10.46 -0.61
C TYR A 166 4.12 9.20 -0.97
N HIS A 167 4.29 8.92 -2.25
CA HIS A 167 5.15 7.86 -2.76
C HIS A 167 6.60 8.05 -2.30
N ALA A 168 7.16 9.25 -2.51
CA ALA A 168 8.51 9.58 -2.03
C ALA A 168 8.63 9.49 -0.49
N ALA A 169 7.61 9.97 0.25
CA ALA A 169 7.59 9.87 1.70
C ALA A 169 7.51 8.42 2.18
N LEU A 170 6.74 7.57 1.50
CA LEU A 170 6.59 6.16 1.85
C LEU A 170 7.90 5.41 1.68
N PHE A 171 8.61 5.55 0.56
CA PHE A 171 9.89 4.91 0.34
C PHE A 171 10.98 5.43 1.28
N ALA A 172 10.97 6.72 1.67
CA ALA A 172 11.87 7.27 2.70
C ALA A 172 11.65 6.63 4.09
N ASN A 173 10.49 6.02 4.30
CA ASN A 173 10.09 5.35 5.53
C ASN A 173 10.02 3.82 5.40
N GLN A 174 10.62 3.27 4.34
CA GLN A 174 10.72 1.83 4.17
C GLN A 174 11.43 1.18 5.37
N PRO A 175 10.95 0.05 5.91
CA PRO A 175 11.64 -0.66 6.97
C PRO A 175 13.01 -1.15 6.50
N ALA A 176 13.96 -1.27 7.44
CA ALA A 176 15.31 -1.73 7.13
C ALA A 176 15.33 -3.19 6.64
N GLU A 177 14.42 -4.00 7.17
CA GLU A 177 14.28 -5.41 6.80
C GLU A 177 12.94 -5.62 6.08
N GLU A 178 12.97 -6.27 4.93
CA GLU A 178 11.75 -6.56 4.15
C GLU A 178 10.75 -7.46 4.88
N SER A 179 11.22 -8.24 5.85
CA SER A 179 10.39 -9.08 6.71
C SER A 179 9.62 -8.30 7.78
N ASP A 180 9.98 -7.03 8.03
CA ASP A 180 9.26 -6.19 8.99
C ASP A 180 7.94 -5.70 8.38
N ASP A 181 6.82 -6.05 9.01
CA ASP A 181 5.47 -5.64 8.61
C ASP A 181 5.12 -4.22 9.13
N ALA A 182 6.06 -3.28 8.98
CA ALA A 182 6.01 -1.94 9.56
C ALA A 182 4.87 -1.06 9.00
N PHE A 183 4.45 -1.27 7.76
CA PHE A 183 3.40 -0.45 7.14
C PHE A 183 2.00 -0.75 7.71
N THR A 184 1.83 -0.45 9.01
CA THR A 184 0.52 -0.45 9.65
C THR A 184 -0.30 0.76 9.23
N PRO A 185 -1.65 0.75 9.30
CA PRO A 185 -2.47 1.92 8.99
C PRO A 185 -2.03 3.16 9.77
N ALA A 186 -1.74 3.01 11.06
CA ALA A 186 -1.27 4.11 11.90
C ALA A 186 0.07 4.69 11.42
N PHE A 187 1.03 3.87 11.02
CA PHE A 187 2.31 4.34 10.52
C PHE A 187 2.17 4.99 9.13
N LEU A 188 1.33 4.42 8.24
CA LEU A 188 1.02 5.03 6.95
C LEU A 188 0.40 6.42 7.09
N LEU A 189 -0.45 6.64 8.11
CA LEU A 189 -0.97 7.96 8.43
C LEU A 189 0.11 8.89 9.01
N LYS A 190 1.07 8.38 9.81
CA LYS A 190 2.24 9.16 10.25
C LYS A 190 3.14 9.59 9.09
N ILE A 191 3.30 8.74 8.09
CA ILE A 191 4.00 9.12 6.84
C ILE A 191 3.22 10.22 6.11
N ALA A 192 1.89 10.11 6.07
CA ALA A 192 1.04 11.13 5.45
C ALA A 192 1.07 12.49 6.18
N ASP A 193 1.37 12.53 7.49
CA ASP A 193 1.62 13.78 8.24
C ASP A 193 2.80 14.60 7.66
N LYS A 194 3.68 13.96 6.88
CA LYS A 194 4.84 14.61 6.23
C LYS A 194 4.52 15.18 4.84
N VAL A 195 3.29 15.03 4.39
CA VAL A 195 2.81 15.53 3.08
C VAL A 195 1.72 16.55 3.31
N ASP A 196 2.01 17.80 2.97
CA ASP A 196 1.10 18.91 3.20
C ASP A 196 -0.26 18.70 2.50
N GLY A 197 -1.33 18.79 3.29
CA GLY A 197 -2.70 18.70 2.80
C GLY A 197 -3.16 17.29 2.38
N LEU A 198 -2.40 16.24 2.72
CA LEU A 198 -2.81 14.85 2.42
C LEU A 198 -3.77 14.31 3.48
N ARG A 199 -3.49 14.56 4.78
CA ARG A 199 -4.35 14.10 5.88
C ARG A 199 -5.74 14.72 5.80
N GLY A 200 -6.74 13.92 6.04
CA GLY A 200 -8.14 14.30 6.11
C GLY A 200 -9.05 13.08 6.12
N ASP A 201 -10.33 13.30 6.45
CA ASP A 201 -11.32 12.25 6.67
C ASP A 201 -11.36 11.19 5.54
N ALA A 202 -11.28 11.62 4.28
CA ALA A 202 -11.37 10.71 3.14
C ALA A 202 -10.13 9.82 3.04
N PHE A 203 -8.94 10.42 3.11
CA PHE A 203 -7.67 9.67 3.04
C PHE A 203 -7.50 8.77 4.26
N ASP A 204 -7.72 9.30 5.47
CA ASP A 204 -7.54 8.57 6.72
C ASP A 204 -8.45 7.33 6.79
N LYS A 205 -9.73 7.49 6.38
CA LYS A 205 -10.67 6.36 6.27
C LYS A 205 -10.27 5.36 5.19
N ALA A 206 -9.77 5.82 4.05
CA ALA A 206 -9.33 4.94 2.98
C ALA A 206 -8.14 4.07 3.42
N VAL A 207 -7.17 4.65 4.13
CA VAL A 207 -6.02 3.93 4.68
C VAL A 207 -6.45 2.96 5.78
N THR A 208 -7.29 3.42 6.71
CA THR A 208 -7.70 2.62 7.88
C THR A 208 -8.59 1.43 7.51
N ASN A 209 -9.47 1.60 6.52
CA ASN A 209 -10.46 0.61 6.12
C ASN A 209 -10.05 -0.24 4.91
N GLY A 210 -8.88 -0.04 4.33
CA GLY A 210 -8.44 -0.80 3.15
C GLY A 210 -9.32 -0.55 1.92
N THR A 211 -9.79 0.69 1.70
CA THR A 211 -10.82 1.03 0.70
C THR A 211 -10.45 0.56 -0.72
N TYR A 212 -9.16 0.51 -1.03
CA TYR A 212 -8.67 0.17 -2.38
C TYR A 212 -8.03 -1.22 -2.47
N GLU A 213 -8.26 -2.13 -1.52
CA GLU A 213 -7.72 -3.49 -1.57
C GLU A 213 -8.13 -4.25 -2.84
N LYS A 214 -9.34 -3.99 -3.37
CA LYS A 214 -9.75 -4.56 -4.66
C LYS A 214 -8.84 -4.06 -5.80
N TRP A 215 -8.52 -2.77 -5.81
CA TRP A 215 -7.58 -2.20 -6.79
C TRP A 215 -6.17 -2.78 -6.64
N VAL A 216 -5.71 -3.06 -5.42
CA VAL A 216 -4.42 -3.74 -5.18
C VAL A 216 -4.42 -5.12 -5.86
N GLY A 217 -5.55 -5.83 -5.83
CA GLY A 217 -5.73 -7.07 -6.61
C GLY A 217 -5.60 -6.83 -8.12
N GLU A 218 -6.21 -5.77 -8.65
CA GLU A 218 -6.11 -5.41 -10.08
C GLU A 218 -4.65 -5.04 -10.47
N ALA A 219 -3.89 -4.41 -9.57
CA ALA A 219 -2.45 -4.13 -9.79
C ALA A 219 -1.64 -5.43 -9.84
N MET A 220 -1.93 -6.41 -8.98
CA MET A 220 -1.31 -7.73 -9.02
C MET A 220 -1.68 -8.52 -10.28
N ASP A 221 -2.92 -8.38 -10.78
CA ASP A 221 -3.32 -8.98 -12.06
C ASP A 221 -2.53 -8.37 -13.23
N SER A 222 -2.33 -7.04 -13.23
CA SER A 222 -1.50 -6.34 -14.22
C SER A 222 -0.04 -6.81 -14.15
N PHE A 223 0.53 -6.89 -12.94
CA PHE A 223 1.88 -7.41 -12.70
C PHE A 223 2.06 -8.82 -13.30
N SER A 224 1.10 -9.70 -13.05
CA SER A 224 1.12 -11.09 -13.51
C SER A 224 0.94 -11.17 -15.02
N LYS A 225 0.01 -10.39 -15.60
CA LYS A 225 -0.29 -10.35 -17.03
C LYS A 225 0.91 -9.86 -17.83
N ASP A 226 1.66 -8.90 -17.30
CA ASP A 226 2.86 -8.35 -17.94
C ASP A 226 4.07 -9.29 -17.79
N GLY A 227 3.91 -10.44 -17.13
CA GLY A 227 4.95 -11.47 -16.98
C GLY A 227 6.11 -11.06 -16.07
N ILE A 228 5.88 -10.11 -15.17
CA ILE A 228 6.92 -9.61 -14.27
C ILE A 228 7.21 -10.65 -13.18
N GLN A 229 8.50 -10.89 -12.92
CA GLN A 229 8.95 -11.94 -11.99
C GLN A 229 9.52 -11.39 -10.67
N GLY A 230 9.70 -10.08 -10.57
CA GLY A 230 10.28 -9.44 -9.39
C GLY A 230 10.36 -7.93 -9.50
N THR A 231 10.70 -7.29 -8.39
CA THR A 231 10.77 -5.82 -8.25
C THR A 231 12.15 -5.37 -7.76
N PRO A 232 12.60 -4.16 -8.12
CA PRO A 232 12.00 -3.34 -9.15
C PRO A 232 12.21 -3.92 -10.55
N THR A 233 11.24 -3.73 -11.44
CA THR A 233 11.44 -3.95 -12.88
C THR A 233 11.07 -2.67 -13.60
N VAL A 234 11.97 -2.16 -14.45
CA VAL A 234 11.82 -0.87 -15.12
C VAL A 234 11.93 -1.06 -16.61
N PHE A 235 11.04 -0.42 -17.38
CA PHE A 235 11.09 -0.35 -18.84
C PHE A 235 11.08 1.11 -19.28
N ILE A 236 11.89 1.45 -20.27
CA ILE A 236 11.91 2.73 -20.96
C ILE A 236 11.39 2.48 -22.37
N ASP A 237 10.26 3.07 -22.75
CA ASP A 237 9.61 2.88 -24.06
C ASP A 237 9.48 1.40 -24.46
N GLY A 238 9.10 0.56 -23.51
CA GLY A 238 8.91 -0.89 -23.70
C GLY A 238 10.20 -1.73 -23.69
N LYS A 239 11.38 -1.10 -23.59
CA LYS A 239 12.65 -1.82 -23.46
C LYS A 239 13.04 -1.92 -21.97
N LYS A 240 13.25 -3.13 -21.50
CA LYS A 240 13.67 -3.37 -20.10
C LYS A 240 15.04 -2.71 -19.87
N SER A 241 15.11 -1.87 -18.83
CA SER A 241 16.37 -1.34 -18.31
C SER A 241 17.22 -2.46 -17.71
N ALA A 242 18.51 -2.39 -17.87
CA ALA A 242 19.41 -3.49 -17.56
C ALA A 242 20.23 -3.24 -16.30
N GLY A 243 20.21 -4.24 -15.40
CA GLY A 243 21.16 -4.40 -14.32
C GLY A 243 21.17 -3.27 -13.28
N GLU A 244 22.38 -2.93 -12.83
CA GLU A 244 22.62 -2.01 -11.71
C GLU A 244 22.39 -0.52 -12.05
N ALA A 245 22.22 -0.17 -13.32
CA ALA A 245 22.06 1.21 -13.76
C ALA A 245 20.84 1.89 -13.13
N ILE A 246 19.76 1.14 -12.86
CA ILE A 246 18.54 1.65 -12.25
C ILE A 246 18.76 2.12 -10.79
N TYR A 247 19.85 1.74 -10.13
CA TYR A 247 20.13 2.13 -8.74
C TYR A 247 21.03 3.37 -8.61
N ASP A 248 21.56 3.87 -9.74
CA ASP A 248 22.41 5.05 -9.78
C ASP A 248 21.79 6.13 -10.67
N ARG A 249 21.59 7.33 -10.12
CA ARG A 249 20.97 8.46 -10.82
C ARG A 249 21.68 8.80 -12.14
N ALA A 250 23.01 8.84 -12.15
CA ALA A 250 23.78 9.25 -13.32
C ALA A 250 23.78 8.15 -14.39
N ALA A 251 23.84 6.89 -13.97
CA ALA A 251 23.78 5.75 -14.88
C ALA A 251 22.39 5.64 -15.53
N PHE A 252 21.33 5.78 -14.74
CA PHE A 252 19.95 5.74 -15.26
C PHE A 252 19.65 6.95 -16.15
N ALA A 253 20.12 8.15 -15.82
CA ALA A 253 20.03 9.32 -16.69
C ALA A 253 20.70 9.10 -18.07
N LYS A 254 21.79 8.34 -18.14
CA LYS A 254 22.39 7.97 -19.42
C LYS A 254 21.51 7.03 -20.24
N GLU A 255 20.82 6.08 -19.59
CA GLU A 255 19.85 5.22 -20.28
C GLU A 255 18.66 6.03 -20.79
N LEU A 256 18.11 6.94 -20.00
CA LEU A 256 17.04 7.86 -20.40
C LEU A 256 17.48 8.69 -21.62
N LYS A 257 18.68 9.28 -21.56
CA LYS A 257 19.24 10.04 -22.70
C LYS A 257 19.42 9.19 -23.94
N ALA A 258 19.86 7.93 -23.81
CA ALA A 258 20.00 7.00 -24.91
C ALA A 258 18.65 6.62 -25.56
N ALA A 259 17.55 6.73 -24.80
CA ALA A 259 16.17 6.60 -25.27
C ALA A 259 15.57 7.91 -25.84
N GLY A 260 16.33 9.02 -25.86
CA GLY A 260 15.86 10.32 -26.36
C GLY A 260 15.23 11.21 -25.31
N ILE A 261 15.30 10.82 -24.05
CA ILE A 261 14.78 11.58 -22.91
C ILE A 261 15.90 12.44 -22.33
N SER A 262 15.82 13.76 -22.49
CA SER A 262 16.86 14.72 -22.06
C SER A 262 16.24 16.03 -21.60
#